data_cd367590bd42677f07a5edd21d265719
#
_entry.id   cd367590bd42677f07a5edd21d265719
#
_cell.length_a   1.000
_cell.length_b   1.000
_cell.length_c   1.000
_cell.angle_alpha   90.00
_cell.angle_beta   90.00
_cell.angle_gamma   90.00
#
_symmetry.space_group_name_H-M   'P 1'
#
loop_
_entity.id
_entity.type
_entity.pdbx_description
1 polymer ?
#
loop_
_entity_poly.entity_id
_entity_poly.type
_entity_poly.pdbx_seq_one_letter_code
_entity_poly.pdbx_strand_id
1 'polypeptide(L)'
;MNHKKKRFNKKKKRQRKRAILAIRILIVITVFVGVKFIPKRENKNLQIENNGTSDSEQSNNTEKTENKEEIETPKLDNSGYTSFEEDPNADDAAVVAANTKGLLNRTKTYPVRTDGKKVVYLTFDDGPSPTNTPGVLDVLDKYNVKATFFVVGTSIAANDQAKALLKKEVARGHAIGNHTYSHNYSYLYPNRVMNVNNIVSDLQKNENAMKEVLGKDFTTRVIRLPGGYWSWDGRTAMKEAMEQDGYYNVDWNALDKDAEGPKKNADQLVQCTKESVEALGPNADSVVLLMHDTYGKEETVKALPRIIEYLQSQGYEFRTIK
;
A
#
# COMPACT_ATOMS: atom_id res chain seq x y z
N MET A 1 -22.24 51.88 17.39
CA MET A 1 -21.28 51.37 16.37
C MET A 1 -21.17 49.86 16.30
N ASN A 2 -21.74 49.05 17.18
CA ASN A 2 -21.53 47.58 17.27
C ASN A 2 -22.49 46.71 16.39
N HIS A 3 -23.64 47.18 15.98
CA HIS A 3 -24.62 46.38 15.22
C HIS A 3 -24.25 46.18 13.74
N LYS A 4 -23.59 47.15 13.09
CA LYS A 4 -23.15 47.03 11.68
C LYS A 4 -21.98 46.05 11.51
N LYS A 5 -21.01 46.01 12.47
CA LYS A 5 -19.90 45.04 12.46
C LYS A 5 -20.36 43.58 12.62
N LYS A 6 -21.37 43.33 13.48
CA LYS A 6 -21.93 41.98 13.66
C LYS A 6 -22.64 41.44 12.38
N ARG A 7 -23.39 42.33 11.67
CA ARG A 7 -24.06 41.95 10.40
C ARG A 7 -23.06 41.68 9.28
N PHE A 8 -21.98 42.46 9.18
CA PHE A 8 -20.94 42.30 8.16
C PHE A 8 -20.18 40.96 8.36
N ASN A 9 -19.81 40.62 9.57
CA ASN A 9 -19.14 39.35 9.89
C ASN A 9 -20.03 38.12 9.65
N LYS A 10 -21.35 38.22 9.89
CA LYS A 10 -22.32 37.16 9.63
C LYS A 10 -22.49 36.90 8.12
N LYS A 11 -22.45 37.99 7.30
CA LYS A 11 -22.53 37.92 5.83
C LYS A 11 -21.28 37.30 5.22
N LYS A 12 -20.07 37.64 5.73
CA LYS A 12 -18.78 37.09 5.30
C LYS A 12 -18.64 35.60 5.66
N LYS A 13 -19.18 35.18 6.83
CA LYS A 13 -19.20 33.78 7.26
C LYS A 13 -20.17 32.91 6.42
N ARG A 14 -21.31 33.49 5.98
CA ARG A 14 -22.25 32.82 5.06
C ARG A 14 -21.69 32.69 3.64
N GLN A 15 -20.97 33.69 3.14
CA GLN A 15 -20.32 33.63 1.82
C GLN A 15 -19.19 32.59 1.80
N ARG A 16 -18.36 32.48 2.86
CA ARG A 16 -17.33 31.45 2.98
C ARG A 16 -17.92 30.03 3.03
N LYS A 17 -19.05 29.84 3.76
CA LYS A 17 -19.73 28.52 3.78
C LYS A 17 -20.32 28.14 2.42
N ARG A 18 -20.83 29.11 1.62
CA ARG A 18 -21.35 28.85 0.27
C ARG A 18 -20.22 28.58 -0.73
N ALA A 19 -19.08 29.24 -0.63
CA ALA A 19 -17.90 28.96 -1.45
C ALA A 19 -17.32 27.56 -1.18
N ILE A 20 -17.24 27.15 0.09
CA ILE A 20 -16.78 25.80 0.48
C ILE A 20 -17.76 24.71 -0.01
N LEU A 21 -19.08 24.99 0.02
CA LEU A 21 -20.09 24.07 -0.48
C LEU A 21 -20.03 23.95 -2.01
N ALA A 22 -19.82 25.07 -2.73
CA ALA A 22 -19.68 25.07 -4.20
C ALA A 22 -18.42 24.31 -4.67
N ILE A 23 -17.29 24.44 -3.96
CA ILE A 23 -16.06 23.69 -4.25
C ILE A 23 -16.27 22.19 -4.01
N ARG A 24 -17.02 21.80 -2.96
CA ARG A 24 -17.35 20.39 -2.71
C ARG A 24 -18.26 19.78 -3.78
N ILE A 25 -19.17 20.54 -4.36
CA ILE A 25 -20.06 20.09 -5.45
C ILE A 25 -19.30 19.98 -6.76
N LEU A 26 -18.32 20.85 -7.04
CA LEU A 26 -17.51 20.77 -8.26
C LEU A 26 -16.60 19.55 -8.30
N ILE A 27 -16.08 19.10 -7.14
CA ILE A 27 -15.23 17.92 -7.03
C ILE A 27 -16.03 16.62 -7.26
N VAL A 28 -17.32 16.60 -6.93
CA VAL A 28 -18.20 15.43 -7.14
C VAL A 28 -18.59 15.25 -8.62
N ILE A 29 -18.65 16.33 -9.41
CA ILE A 29 -19.10 16.27 -10.82
C ILE A 29 -17.96 15.82 -11.77
N THR A 30 -16.69 16.03 -11.42
CA THR A 30 -15.55 15.63 -12.25
C THR A 30 -15.22 14.13 -12.19
N VAL A 31 -15.80 13.37 -11.27
CA VAL A 31 -15.56 11.91 -11.14
C VAL A 31 -16.56 11.08 -11.98
N PHE A 32 -17.63 11.67 -12.51
CA PHE A 32 -18.72 10.92 -13.17
C PHE A 32 -18.71 10.94 -14.71
N VAL A 33 -17.70 11.48 -15.39
CA VAL A 33 -17.62 11.51 -16.87
C VAL A 33 -16.38 10.79 -17.37
N GLY A 34 -16.35 9.47 -17.24
CA GLY A 34 -15.19 8.68 -17.69
C GLY A 34 -15.49 7.20 -18.00
N VAL A 35 -16.73 6.79 -18.18
CA VAL A 35 -17.03 5.44 -18.66
C VAL A 35 -17.62 5.50 -20.07
N LYS A 36 -16.77 5.37 -21.11
CA LYS A 36 -17.20 5.11 -22.48
C LYS A 36 -16.85 3.66 -22.86
N PHE A 37 -17.90 2.92 -23.12
CA PHE A 37 -18.08 1.74 -23.96
C PHE A 37 -16.83 1.15 -24.63
N ILE A 38 -16.57 -0.12 -24.31
CA ILE A 38 -15.73 -1.04 -25.08
C ILE A 38 -16.69 -2.02 -25.80
N PRO A 39 -16.65 -2.15 -27.13
CA PRO A 39 -17.48 -3.12 -27.83
C PRO A 39 -16.95 -4.56 -27.68
N LYS A 40 -17.87 -5.46 -27.44
CA LYS A 40 -17.67 -6.92 -27.37
C LYS A 40 -17.15 -7.44 -28.72
N ARG A 41 -15.98 -8.08 -28.73
CA ARG A 41 -15.50 -8.85 -29.90
C ARG A 41 -16.03 -10.28 -29.78
N GLU A 42 -16.77 -10.70 -30.81
CA GLU A 42 -17.20 -12.08 -30.98
C GLU A 42 -16.02 -12.96 -31.41
N ASN A 43 -15.85 -14.09 -30.72
CA ASN A 43 -14.93 -15.15 -31.10
C ASN A 43 -15.57 -15.99 -32.23
N LYS A 44 -14.96 -15.98 -33.41
CA LYS A 44 -15.20 -16.97 -34.44
C LYS A 44 -14.29 -18.18 -34.20
N ASN A 45 -14.92 -19.30 -33.89
CA ASN A 45 -14.29 -20.62 -33.89
C ASN A 45 -13.84 -20.98 -35.33
N LEU A 46 -12.57 -21.30 -35.48
CA LEU A 46 -12.06 -22.03 -36.64
C LEU A 46 -11.67 -23.43 -36.16
N GLN A 47 -12.44 -24.41 -36.64
CA GLN A 47 -12.09 -25.82 -36.59
C GLN A 47 -11.00 -26.06 -37.63
N ILE A 48 -9.95 -26.79 -37.27
CA ILE A 48 -9.00 -27.37 -38.21
C ILE A 48 -9.04 -28.88 -37.98
N GLU A 49 -9.38 -29.56 -39.08
CA GLU A 49 -9.50 -31.01 -39.21
C GLU A 49 -8.11 -31.69 -39.07
N ASN A 50 -8.14 -32.84 -38.41
CA ASN A 50 -7.04 -33.80 -38.39
C ASN A 50 -7.01 -34.58 -39.74
N ASN A 51 -5.84 -34.64 -40.36
CA ASN A 51 -5.49 -35.76 -41.23
C ASN A 51 -4.08 -36.25 -40.88
N GLY A 52 -4.04 -37.51 -40.48
CA GLY A 52 -2.82 -38.22 -40.19
C GLY A 52 -2.12 -38.74 -41.45
N THR A 53 -0.84 -38.89 -41.33
CA THR A 53 -0.13 -40.05 -41.95
C THR A 53 1.17 -40.28 -41.21
N SER A 54 1.41 -41.52 -40.88
CA SER A 54 2.61 -42.13 -40.33
C SER A 54 3.77 -42.09 -41.32
N ASP A 55 4.98 -41.82 -40.84
CA ASP A 55 6.12 -42.65 -41.23
C ASP A 55 7.27 -42.49 -40.22
N SER A 56 7.88 -43.63 -39.96
CA SER A 56 8.97 -43.93 -39.07
C SER A 56 10.31 -43.49 -39.66
N GLU A 57 11.21 -42.92 -38.89
CA GLU A 57 12.65 -43.20 -38.99
C GLU A 57 13.38 -42.84 -37.70
N GLN A 58 14.16 -43.81 -37.23
CA GLN A 58 15.12 -43.72 -36.11
C GLN A 58 16.32 -42.88 -36.48
N SER A 59 16.80 -41.98 -35.57
CA SER A 59 18.24 -41.75 -35.43
C SER A 59 18.60 -41.03 -34.11
N ASN A 60 19.34 -41.76 -33.32
CA ASN A 60 20.43 -41.38 -32.39
C ASN A 60 20.33 -40.19 -31.42
N ASN A 61 20.34 -40.67 -30.16
CA ASN A 61 20.81 -40.00 -28.94
C ASN A 61 21.99 -39.06 -29.11
N THR A 62 21.82 -37.85 -28.57
CA THR A 62 22.87 -37.18 -27.81
C THR A 62 22.19 -36.44 -26.66
N GLU A 63 22.23 -37.07 -25.47
CA GLU A 63 21.86 -36.40 -24.22
C GLU A 63 22.76 -35.21 -23.99
N LYS A 64 22.24 -34.01 -24.18
CA LYS A 64 22.76 -32.81 -23.57
C LYS A 64 22.03 -32.60 -22.25
N THR A 65 22.70 -32.99 -21.20
CA THR A 65 22.31 -32.69 -19.81
C THR A 65 22.34 -31.19 -19.64
N GLU A 66 21.21 -30.54 -19.85
CA GLU A 66 20.99 -29.20 -19.33
C GLU A 66 20.80 -29.34 -17.83
N ASN A 67 21.84 -28.99 -17.08
CA ASN A 67 21.75 -28.70 -15.67
C ASN A 67 20.76 -27.55 -15.51
N LYS A 68 19.46 -27.86 -15.32
CA LYS A 68 18.57 -26.98 -14.61
C LYS A 68 19.10 -26.92 -13.18
N GLU A 69 19.83 -25.87 -12.85
CA GLU A 69 19.91 -25.41 -11.47
C GLU A 69 18.47 -25.18 -11.01
N GLU A 70 17.91 -26.17 -10.37
CA GLU A 70 16.74 -26.04 -9.54
C GLU A 70 17.15 -25.04 -8.46
N ILE A 71 16.73 -23.77 -8.61
CA ILE A 71 16.86 -22.78 -7.55
C ILE A 71 16.02 -23.38 -6.41
N GLU A 72 16.71 -24.06 -5.47
CA GLU A 72 16.10 -24.46 -4.21
C GLU A 72 15.50 -23.20 -3.60
N THR A 73 14.19 -23.06 -3.74
CA THR A 73 13.45 -22.09 -2.93
C THR A 73 13.71 -22.49 -1.50
N PRO A 74 14.29 -21.62 -0.65
CA PRO A 74 14.53 -21.94 0.74
C PRO A 74 13.23 -22.51 1.32
N LYS A 75 13.31 -23.63 2.02
CA LYS A 75 12.20 -24.11 2.85
C LYS A 75 12.01 -23.06 3.93
N LEU A 76 11.07 -22.14 3.69
CA LEU A 76 10.66 -21.13 4.64
C LEU A 76 9.71 -21.82 5.61
N ASP A 77 10.22 -22.27 6.75
CA ASP A 77 9.39 -22.51 7.90
C ASP A 77 8.74 -21.16 8.25
N ASN A 78 7.42 -21.15 8.41
CA ASN A 78 6.62 -19.95 8.54
C ASN A 78 6.83 -18.91 7.43
N SER A 79 6.82 -19.36 6.15
CA SER A 79 6.88 -18.47 4.97
C SER A 79 8.18 -17.68 4.77
N GLY A 80 9.21 -17.84 5.59
CA GLY A 80 10.41 -17.00 5.61
C GLY A 80 10.18 -15.57 6.08
N TYR A 81 9.00 -15.31 6.60
CA TYR A 81 8.69 -14.06 7.24
C TYR A 81 9.31 -14.02 8.62
N THR A 82 10.33 -13.19 8.79
CA THR A 82 10.95 -12.99 10.11
C THR A 82 9.93 -12.34 11.04
N SER A 83 9.67 -12.93 12.19
CA SER A 83 8.73 -12.38 13.17
C SER A 83 9.18 -11.02 13.71
N PHE A 84 8.29 -10.28 14.37
CA PHE A 84 8.66 -9.03 15.01
C PHE A 84 9.78 -9.22 16.04
N GLU A 85 9.72 -10.29 16.82
CA GLU A 85 10.67 -10.59 17.90
C GLU A 85 12.07 -10.93 17.38
N GLU A 86 12.16 -11.42 16.15
CA GLU A 86 13.42 -11.84 15.52
C GLU A 86 14.01 -10.78 14.58
N ASP A 87 13.24 -9.76 14.21
CA ASP A 87 13.66 -8.72 13.26
C ASP A 87 14.17 -7.45 13.98
N PRO A 88 15.49 -7.24 14.05
CA PRO A 88 16.04 -6.05 14.72
C PRO A 88 15.68 -4.73 14.02
N ASN A 89 15.17 -4.81 12.78
CA ASN A 89 14.77 -3.65 11.98
C ASN A 89 13.27 -3.39 12.02
N ALA A 90 12.49 -4.16 12.79
CA ALA A 90 11.06 -3.97 12.93
C ALA A 90 10.72 -3.15 14.20
N ASP A 91 9.66 -2.35 14.09
CA ASP A 91 8.98 -1.76 15.23
C ASP A 91 7.59 -2.38 15.37
N ASP A 92 7.13 -2.50 16.61
CA ASP A 92 5.83 -3.07 16.96
C ASP A 92 4.67 -2.30 16.34
N ALA A 93 3.84 -2.99 15.58
CA ALA A 93 2.65 -2.43 14.93
C ALA A 93 1.72 -1.71 15.90
N ALA A 94 1.55 -2.22 17.12
CA ALA A 94 0.72 -1.59 18.14
C ALA A 94 1.26 -0.21 18.53
N VAL A 95 2.58 -0.10 18.70
CA VAL A 95 3.26 1.15 19.05
C VAL A 95 3.19 2.14 17.89
N VAL A 96 3.52 1.69 16.67
CA VAL A 96 3.49 2.56 15.47
C VAL A 96 2.07 3.05 15.20
N ALA A 97 1.06 2.17 15.24
CA ALA A 97 -0.34 2.54 15.05
C ALA A 97 -0.81 3.56 16.11
N ALA A 98 -0.48 3.33 17.39
CA ALA A 98 -0.85 4.24 18.47
C ALA A 98 -0.18 5.61 18.36
N ASN A 99 1.09 5.66 17.93
CA ASN A 99 1.81 6.91 17.70
C ASN A 99 1.23 7.67 16.51
N THR A 100 1.10 7.02 15.36
CA THR A 100 0.55 7.63 14.15
C THR A 100 -0.86 8.15 14.37
N LYS A 101 -1.73 7.34 15.00
CA LYS A 101 -3.09 7.75 15.36
C LYS A 101 -3.09 8.96 16.31
N GLY A 102 -2.22 8.94 17.33
CA GLY A 102 -2.10 10.04 18.29
C GLY A 102 -1.63 11.35 17.66
N LEU A 103 -0.70 11.28 16.70
CA LEU A 103 -0.23 12.43 15.92
C LEU A 103 -1.33 12.97 15.00
N LEU A 104 -2.03 12.12 14.27
CA LEU A 104 -3.09 12.51 13.34
C LEU A 104 -4.29 13.16 14.03
N ASN A 105 -4.68 12.68 15.22
CA ASN A 105 -5.79 13.24 15.99
C ASN A 105 -5.34 14.30 17.01
N ARG A 106 -4.03 14.64 17.04
CA ARG A 106 -3.42 15.65 17.90
C ARG A 106 -3.50 15.35 19.41
N THR A 107 -3.61 14.07 19.79
CA THR A 107 -3.50 13.63 21.18
C THR A 107 -2.05 13.36 21.58
N LYS A 108 -1.15 13.27 20.61
CA LYS A 108 0.29 13.22 20.78
C LYS A 108 0.98 14.33 19.97
N THR A 109 2.15 14.72 20.41
CA THR A 109 3.08 15.64 19.72
C THR A 109 4.45 15.01 19.64
N TYR A 110 5.26 15.40 18.67
CA TYR A 110 6.65 14.96 18.57
C TYR A 110 7.51 15.51 19.71
N PRO A 111 8.53 14.78 20.18
CA PRO A 111 8.85 13.40 19.80
C PRO A 111 7.88 12.38 20.43
N VAL A 112 7.65 11.25 19.74
CA VAL A 112 6.80 10.14 20.24
C VAL A 112 7.59 8.87 20.54
N ARG A 113 8.84 8.79 20.08
CA ARG A 113 9.73 7.68 20.36
C ARG A 113 10.47 7.90 21.68
N THR A 114 10.76 6.80 22.38
CA THR A 114 11.46 6.84 23.68
C THR A 114 12.92 6.39 23.57
N ASP A 115 13.35 5.92 22.38
CA ASP A 115 14.70 5.43 22.12
C ASP A 115 15.65 6.52 21.59
N GLY A 116 15.16 7.75 21.42
CA GLY A 116 15.94 8.89 20.93
C GLY A 116 16.26 8.84 19.43
N LYS A 117 15.72 7.88 18.68
CA LYS A 117 15.95 7.71 17.25
C LYS A 117 14.92 8.47 16.41
N LYS A 118 15.33 8.86 15.21
CA LYS A 118 14.42 9.33 14.16
C LYS A 118 14.20 8.17 13.19
N VAL A 119 12.97 7.70 13.06
CA VAL A 119 12.63 6.54 12.23
C VAL A 119 11.63 6.91 11.15
N VAL A 120 11.87 6.42 9.95
CA VAL A 120 10.91 6.43 8.86
C VAL A 120 10.55 5.00 8.45
N TYR A 121 9.27 4.77 8.27
CA TYR A 121 8.71 3.55 7.68
C TYR A 121 8.31 3.88 6.25
N LEU A 122 9.07 3.36 5.26
CA LEU A 122 8.63 3.40 3.87
C LEU A 122 7.50 2.40 3.71
N THR A 123 6.36 2.85 3.23
CA THR A 123 5.20 1.98 3.02
C THR A 123 4.69 2.08 1.60
N PHE A 124 4.36 0.91 1.01
CA PHE A 124 3.86 0.79 -0.35
C PHE A 124 2.51 0.09 -0.32
N ASP A 125 1.48 0.71 -0.89
CA ASP A 125 0.12 0.20 -0.95
C ASP A 125 -0.23 -0.35 -2.34
N ASP A 126 -1.26 -1.20 -2.40
CA ASP A 126 -1.93 -1.71 -3.61
C ASP A 126 -1.16 -2.76 -4.44
N GLY A 127 0.08 -3.06 -4.07
CA GLY A 127 0.87 -4.12 -4.71
C GLY A 127 0.39 -5.56 -4.35
N PRO A 128 1.14 -6.57 -4.83
CA PRO A 128 2.28 -6.47 -5.72
C PRO A 128 1.90 -6.26 -7.19
N SER A 129 2.71 -5.54 -7.96
CA SER A 129 2.52 -5.36 -9.41
C SER A 129 3.77 -5.77 -10.21
N PRO A 130 3.62 -6.53 -11.31
CA PRO A 130 4.75 -6.90 -12.16
C PRO A 130 5.49 -5.71 -12.80
N THR A 131 4.87 -4.55 -12.86
CA THR A 131 5.45 -3.36 -13.50
C THR A 131 6.30 -2.52 -12.54
N ASN A 132 5.92 -2.40 -11.27
CA ASN A 132 6.57 -1.45 -10.36
C ASN A 132 7.23 -2.11 -9.15
N THR A 133 6.61 -3.15 -8.56
CA THR A 133 7.21 -3.84 -7.40
C THR A 133 8.65 -4.30 -7.64
N PRO A 134 9.04 -4.87 -8.82
CA PRO A 134 10.44 -5.23 -9.07
C PRO A 134 11.39 -4.04 -8.94
N GLY A 135 11.04 -2.90 -9.54
CA GLY A 135 11.86 -1.70 -9.48
C GLY A 135 11.96 -1.10 -8.08
N VAL A 136 10.86 -1.15 -7.30
CA VAL A 136 10.88 -0.76 -5.87
C VAL A 136 11.86 -1.65 -5.09
N LEU A 137 11.74 -2.97 -5.23
CA LEU A 137 12.60 -3.94 -4.55
C LEU A 137 14.08 -3.76 -4.90
N ASP A 138 14.40 -3.52 -6.18
CA ASP A 138 15.77 -3.30 -6.63
C ASP A 138 16.38 -2.02 -6.05
N VAL A 139 15.58 -0.95 -5.92
CA VAL A 139 16.02 0.28 -5.26
C VAL A 139 16.24 0.05 -3.76
N LEU A 140 15.31 -0.61 -3.07
CA LEU A 140 15.42 -0.89 -1.64
C LEU A 140 16.67 -1.74 -1.33
N ASP A 141 16.96 -2.76 -2.16
CA ASP A 141 18.19 -3.55 -2.03
C ASP A 141 19.44 -2.73 -2.25
N LYS A 142 19.47 -1.89 -3.30
CA LYS A 142 20.63 -1.01 -3.59
C LYS A 142 20.99 -0.11 -2.41
N TYR A 143 19.99 0.38 -1.68
CA TYR A 143 20.21 1.26 -0.52
C TYR A 143 20.27 0.50 0.81
N ASN A 144 20.13 -0.83 0.79
CA ASN A 144 20.02 -1.69 1.98
C ASN A 144 18.94 -1.21 2.95
N VAL A 145 17.77 -0.88 2.42
CA VAL A 145 16.61 -0.37 3.17
C VAL A 145 15.48 -1.39 3.12
N LYS A 146 14.78 -1.58 4.24
CA LYS A 146 13.58 -2.42 4.30
C LYS A 146 12.33 -1.53 4.38
N ALA A 147 11.21 -2.07 3.88
CA ALA A 147 9.93 -1.39 3.80
C ALA A 147 8.77 -2.29 4.27
N THR A 148 7.59 -1.73 4.42
CA THR A 148 6.35 -2.47 4.69
C THR A 148 5.43 -2.35 3.47
N PHE A 149 5.03 -3.49 2.90
CA PHE A 149 4.12 -3.57 1.76
C PHE A 149 2.71 -3.91 2.23
N PHE A 150 1.75 -3.04 1.97
CA PHE A 150 0.33 -3.28 2.25
C PHE A 150 -0.32 -3.87 1.00
N VAL A 151 -0.38 -5.19 0.95
CA VAL A 151 -0.75 -5.93 -0.25
C VAL A 151 -2.26 -6.14 -0.39
N VAL A 152 -2.75 -6.06 -1.63
CA VAL A 152 -4.15 -6.26 -2.00
C VAL A 152 -4.37 -7.68 -2.55
N GLY A 153 -5.37 -8.38 -2.05
CA GLY A 153 -5.60 -9.78 -2.41
C GLY A 153 -5.87 -10.00 -3.91
N THR A 154 -6.62 -9.10 -4.55
CA THR A 154 -6.83 -9.17 -6.01
C THR A 154 -5.55 -8.92 -6.80
N SER A 155 -4.61 -8.14 -6.28
CA SER A 155 -3.28 -7.96 -6.89
C SER A 155 -2.44 -9.23 -6.76
N ILE A 156 -2.44 -9.89 -5.60
CA ILE A 156 -1.78 -11.19 -5.38
C ILE A 156 -2.34 -12.25 -6.32
N ALA A 157 -3.67 -12.33 -6.42
CA ALA A 157 -4.36 -13.34 -7.22
C ALA A 157 -4.33 -13.08 -8.73
N ALA A 158 -3.83 -11.93 -9.19
CA ALA A 158 -3.88 -11.51 -10.58
C ALA A 158 -3.12 -12.46 -11.53
N ASN A 159 -1.96 -12.95 -11.11
CA ASN A 159 -1.13 -13.87 -11.88
C ASN A 159 0.03 -14.46 -11.03
N ASP A 160 0.72 -15.45 -11.58
CA ASP A 160 1.82 -16.11 -10.87
C ASP A 160 3.04 -15.20 -10.64
N GLN A 161 3.24 -14.20 -11.50
CA GLN A 161 4.32 -13.22 -11.31
C GLN A 161 4.07 -12.35 -10.06
N ALA A 162 2.82 -11.94 -9.81
CA ALA A 162 2.44 -11.21 -8.60
C ALA A 162 2.66 -12.06 -7.34
N LYS A 163 2.29 -13.35 -7.38
CA LYS A 163 2.58 -14.29 -6.29
C LYS A 163 4.08 -14.45 -6.04
N ALA A 164 4.88 -14.55 -7.10
CA ALA A 164 6.33 -14.62 -6.99
C ALA A 164 6.95 -13.35 -6.41
N LEU A 165 6.35 -12.18 -6.69
CA LEU A 165 6.79 -10.90 -6.11
C LEU A 165 6.49 -10.83 -4.62
N LEU A 166 5.31 -11.27 -4.17
CA LEU A 166 5.01 -11.35 -2.73
C LEU A 166 6.03 -12.22 -1.98
N LYS A 167 6.43 -13.38 -2.57
CA LYS A 167 7.51 -14.21 -2.01
C LYS A 167 8.84 -13.46 -1.95
N LYS A 168 9.17 -12.67 -2.99
CA LYS A 168 10.41 -11.88 -3.03
C LYS A 168 10.42 -10.76 -1.99
N GLU A 169 9.29 -10.09 -1.76
CA GLU A 169 9.16 -9.09 -0.69
C GLU A 169 9.54 -9.68 0.66
N VAL A 170 8.97 -10.83 0.99
CA VAL A 170 9.27 -11.56 2.23
C VAL A 170 10.74 -12.03 2.28
N ALA A 171 11.21 -12.71 1.22
CA ALA A 171 12.57 -13.26 1.17
C ALA A 171 13.66 -12.17 1.26
N ARG A 172 13.35 -10.95 0.86
CA ARG A 172 14.25 -9.77 0.99
C ARG A 172 14.12 -9.07 2.34
N GLY A 173 13.33 -9.61 3.28
CA GLY A 173 13.19 -9.11 4.66
C GLY A 173 12.28 -7.90 4.81
N HIS A 174 11.37 -7.67 3.86
CA HIS A 174 10.34 -6.65 3.99
C HIS A 174 9.17 -7.14 4.84
N ALA A 175 8.46 -6.21 5.49
CA ALA A 175 7.24 -6.53 6.21
C ALA A 175 6.02 -6.53 5.27
N ILE A 176 5.03 -7.37 5.58
CA ILE A 176 3.78 -7.47 4.83
C ILE A 176 2.62 -7.05 5.73
N GLY A 177 1.86 -6.08 5.27
CA GLY A 177 0.60 -5.66 5.85
C GLY A 177 -0.59 -6.03 4.96
N ASN A 178 -1.76 -6.11 5.55
CA ASN A 178 -3.00 -6.46 4.86
C ASN A 178 -3.75 -5.19 4.43
N HIS A 179 -3.98 -5.03 3.10
CA HIS A 179 -4.70 -3.90 2.52
C HIS A 179 -6.07 -4.26 1.96
N THR A 180 -6.73 -5.26 2.58
CA THR A 180 -7.97 -5.91 2.14
C THR A 180 -7.80 -6.72 0.85
N TYR A 181 -8.78 -7.59 0.56
CA TYR A 181 -8.73 -8.41 -0.65
C TYR A 181 -9.15 -7.62 -1.90
N SER A 182 -10.26 -6.90 -1.80
CA SER A 182 -10.93 -6.32 -2.96
C SER A 182 -10.52 -4.88 -3.26
N HIS A 183 -10.06 -4.13 -2.26
CA HIS A 183 -9.87 -2.67 -2.30
C HIS A 183 -11.10 -1.93 -2.85
N ASN A 184 -12.31 -2.46 -2.63
CA ASN A 184 -13.54 -1.94 -3.20
C ASN A 184 -14.27 -1.00 -2.23
N TYR A 185 -14.15 0.29 -2.45
CA TYR A 185 -14.75 1.32 -1.59
C TYR A 185 -16.27 1.19 -1.46
N SER A 186 -16.98 0.82 -2.53
CA SER A 186 -18.44 0.67 -2.49
C SER A 186 -18.87 -0.52 -1.63
N TYR A 187 -18.05 -1.56 -1.56
CA TYR A 187 -18.28 -2.75 -0.75
C TYR A 187 -17.88 -2.51 0.72
N LEU A 188 -16.68 -1.93 0.92
CA LEU A 188 -16.11 -1.71 2.25
C LEU A 188 -16.80 -0.55 2.99
N TYR A 189 -17.19 0.50 2.26
CA TYR A 189 -17.66 1.78 2.81
C TYR A 189 -18.95 2.28 2.14
N PRO A 190 -20.04 1.48 2.13
CA PRO A 190 -21.30 1.93 1.55
C PRO A 190 -21.75 3.23 2.23
N ASN A 191 -22.16 4.21 1.42
CA ASN A 191 -22.54 5.56 1.89
C ASN A 191 -21.46 6.26 2.74
N ARG A 192 -20.17 5.94 2.51
CA ARG A 192 -19.01 6.45 3.25
C ARG A 192 -18.92 5.98 4.70
N VAL A 193 -19.68 4.95 5.09
CA VAL A 193 -19.66 4.34 6.44
C VAL A 193 -18.97 3.00 6.38
N MET A 194 -18.03 2.75 7.30
CA MET A 194 -17.34 1.45 7.44
C MET A 194 -18.37 0.34 7.70
N ASN A 195 -18.47 -0.61 6.78
CA ASN A 195 -19.22 -1.84 7.02
C ASN A 195 -18.28 -2.87 7.64
N VAL A 196 -18.35 -3.00 8.95
CA VAL A 196 -17.43 -3.85 9.73
C VAL A 196 -17.40 -5.28 9.22
N ASN A 197 -18.57 -5.89 8.94
CA ASN A 197 -18.64 -7.27 8.48
C ASN A 197 -17.95 -7.45 7.11
N ASN A 198 -18.16 -6.51 6.18
CA ASN A 198 -17.53 -6.55 4.87
C ASN A 198 -16.02 -6.37 4.97
N ILE A 199 -15.57 -5.43 5.81
CA ILE A 199 -14.15 -5.13 6.00
C ILE A 199 -13.43 -6.33 6.64
N VAL A 200 -13.96 -6.88 7.73
CA VAL A 200 -13.37 -8.05 8.40
C VAL A 200 -13.34 -9.26 7.47
N SER A 201 -14.42 -9.53 6.76
CA SER A 201 -14.46 -10.61 5.76
C SER A 201 -13.43 -10.42 4.64
N ASP A 202 -13.24 -9.18 4.20
CA ASP A 202 -12.30 -8.85 3.12
C ASP A 202 -10.83 -8.92 3.60
N LEU A 203 -10.56 -8.55 4.85
CA LEU A 203 -9.26 -8.74 5.50
C LEU A 203 -8.94 -10.23 5.66
N GLN A 204 -9.88 -11.05 6.12
CA GLN A 204 -9.70 -12.51 6.26
C GLN A 204 -9.47 -13.17 4.89
N LYS A 205 -10.21 -12.73 3.87
CA LYS A 205 -10.02 -13.24 2.50
C LYS A 205 -8.63 -12.90 1.96
N ASN A 206 -8.11 -11.70 2.25
CA ASN A 206 -6.76 -11.32 1.86
C ASN A 206 -5.70 -12.12 2.64
N GLU A 207 -5.90 -12.35 3.92
CA GLU A 207 -5.02 -13.20 4.71
C GLU A 207 -4.94 -14.61 4.13
N ASN A 208 -6.06 -15.19 3.69
CA ASN A 208 -6.06 -16.49 3.01
C ASN A 208 -5.28 -16.43 1.68
N ALA A 209 -5.43 -15.38 0.88
CA ALA A 209 -4.65 -15.22 -0.35
C ALA A 209 -3.14 -15.10 -0.09
N MET A 210 -2.74 -14.44 0.99
CA MET A 210 -1.34 -14.41 1.43
C MET A 210 -0.87 -15.81 1.89
N LYS A 211 -1.68 -16.55 2.66
CA LYS A 211 -1.37 -17.92 3.11
C LYS A 211 -1.22 -18.93 1.97
N GLU A 212 -2.00 -18.78 0.90
CA GLU A 212 -1.86 -19.61 -0.30
C GLU A 212 -0.47 -19.45 -0.96
N VAL A 213 0.14 -18.28 -0.83
CA VAL A 213 1.44 -17.98 -1.45
C VAL A 213 2.61 -18.18 -0.49
N LEU A 214 2.46 -17.72 0.75
CA LEU A 214 3.53 -17.65 1.74
C LEU A 214 3.54 -18.87 2.70
N GLY A 215 2.50 -19.69 2.68
CA GLY A 215 2.35 -20.81 3.59
C GLY A 215 1.25 -20.60 4.63
N LYS A 216 0.66 -21.73 5.07
CA LYS A 216 -0.53 -21.75 5.94
C LYS A 216 -0.34 -21.06 7.30
N ASP A 217 0.90 -20.98 7.75
CA ASP A 217 1.25 -20.43 9.06
C ASP A 217 1.57 -18.93 8.99
N PHE A 218 1.57 -18.34 7.79
CA PHE A 218 1.75 -16.90 7.64
C PHE A 218 0.59 -16.14 8.30
N THR A 219 0.94 -15.10 9.05
CA THR A 219 -0.03 -14.15 9.62
C THR A 219 0.58 -12.77 9.71
N THR A 220 -0.25 -11.75 9.61
CA THR A 220 0.14 -10.37 9.89
C THR A 220 -0.96 -9.69 10.70
N ARG A 221 -0.54 -8.93 11.71
CA ARG A 221 -1.44 -8.08 12.51
C ARG A 221 -1.48 -6.63 12.03
N VAL A 222 -0.65 -6.31 11.03
CA VAL A 222 -0.55 -4.98 10.45
C VAL A 222 -1.57 -4.84 9.33
N ILE A 223 -2.48 -3.89 9.44
CA ILE A 223 -3.45 -3.58 8.40
C ILE A 223 -3.40 -2.10 8.03
N ARG A 224 -3.86 -1.79 6.84
CA ARG A 224 -4.20 -0.43 6.42
C ARG A 224 -5.53 -0.46 5.67
N LEU A 225 -6.49 0.31 6.14
CA LEU A 225 -7.79 0.38 5.48
C LEU A 225 -7.70 1.25 4.23
N PRO A 226 -8.22 0.80 3.06
CA PRO A 226 -8.22 1.55 1.81
C PRO A 226 -8.75 2.97 1.96
N GLY A 227 -7.96 3.95 1.48
CA GLY A 227 -8.25 5.37 1.61
C GLY A 227 -8.05 5.96 3.00
N GLY A 228 -7.52 5.17 3.96
CA GLY A 228 -7.19 5.58 5.32
C GLY A 228 -8.38 5.59 6.29
N TYR A 229 -8.12 5.23 7.53
CA TYR A 229 -9.13 5.10 8.59
C TYR A 229 -9.95 6.39 8.82
N TRP A 230 -9.30 7.56 8.71
CA TRP A 230 -9.95 8.83 9.02
C TRP A 230 -10.86 9.36 7.90
N SER A 231 -10.84 8.77 6.72
CA SER A 231 -11.64 9.17 5.56
C SER A 231 -13.10 8.74 5.65
N TRP A 232 -13.44 7.82 6.56
CA TRP A 232 -14.74 7.15 6.63
C TRP A 232 -15.44 7.38 7.96
N ASP A 233 -16.77 7.26 7.97
CA ASP A 233 -17.59 7.24 9.17
C ASP A 233 -17.70 5.81 9.73
N GLY A 234 -18.30 5.61 10.92
CA GLY A 234 -18.46 4.28 11.55
C GLY A 234 -17.23 3.75 12.26
N ARG A 235 -16.23 4.59 12.55
CA ARG A 235 -14.92 4.24 13.11
C ARG A 235 -14.96 3.52 14.46
N THR A 236 -15.96 3.79 15.30
CA THR A 236 -16.03 3.19 16.65
C THR A 236 -16.20 1.68 16.57
N ALA A 237 -17.21 1.21 15.83
CA ALA A 237 -17.45 -0.22 15.64
C ALA A 237 -16.27 -0.93 14.94
N MET A 238 -15.64 -0.26 13.96
CA MET A 238 -14.45 -0.82 13.30
C MET A 238 -13.26 -0.94 14.25
N LYS A 239 -13.07 0.05 15.15
CA LYS A 239 -12.03 -0.02 16.17
C LYS A 239 -12.21 -1.24 17.06
N GLU A 240 -13.44 -1.46 17.55
CA GLU A 240 -13.78 -2.60 18.42
C GLU A 240 -13.50 -3.94 17.70
N ALA A 241 -13.89 -4.06 16.44
CA ALA A 241 -13.61 -5.27 15.64
C ALA A 241 -12.11 -5.51 15.44
N MET A 242 -11.32 -4.47 15.11
CA MET A 242 -9.87 -4.60 14.97
C MET A 242 -9.21 -5.02 16.29
N GLU A 243 -9.65 -4.49 17.43
CA GLU A 243 -9.15 -4.85 18.75
C GLU A 243 -9.46 -6.32 19.10
N GLN A 244 -10.67 -6.82 18.74
CA GLN A 244 -11.04 -8.21 18.94
C GLN A 244 -10.20 -9.17 18.09
N ASP A 245 -9.90 -8.80 16.85
CA ASP A 245 -9.15 -9.62 15.91
C ASP A 245 -7.63 -9.45 16.04
N GLY A 246 -7.16 -8.56 16.94
CA GLY A 246 -5.75 -8.29 17.15
C GLY A 246 -5.08 -7.52 16.01
N TYR A 247 -5.84 -6.79 15.20
CA TYR A 247 -5.32 -5.97 14.11
C TYR A 247 -4.95 -4.56 14.55
N TYR A 248 -3.86 -4.05 14.00
CA TYR A 248 -3.39 -2.68 14.17
C TYR A 248 -3.42 -1.93 12.85
N ASN A 249 -4.35 -0.97 12.72
CA ASN A 249 -4.41 -0.12 11.53
C ASN A 249 -3.33 0.96 11.60
N VAL A 250 -2.43 0.96 10.63
CA VAL A 250 -1.36 1.94 10.50
C VAL A 250 -1.65 2.84 9.30
N ASP A 251 -2.20 4.04 9.57
CA ASP A 251 -2.29 5.11 8.58
C ASP A 251 -0.92 5.77 8.38
N TRP A 252 -0.87 6.86 7.66
CA TRP A 252 0.36 7.61 7.34
C TRP A 252 0.29 9.05 7.86
N ASN A 253 1.43 9.64 8.12
CA ASN A 253 1.57 11.06 8.48
C ASN A 253 2.41 11.84 7.47
N ALA A 254 3.01 11.17 6.48
CA ALA A 254 3.67 11.77 5.32
C ALA A 254 3.33 10.99 4.05
N LEU A 255 3.42 11.64 2.88
CA LEU A 255 3.11 11.04 1.59
C LEU A 255 3.85 11.75 0.45
N ASP A 256 4.14 11.02 -0.64
CA ASP A 256 4.73 11.57 -1.87
C ASP A 256 3.67 12.13 -2.83
N LYS A 257 2.38 11.89 -2.56
CA LYS A 257 1.23 12.30 -3.37
C LYS A 257 1.17 11.66 -4.77
N ASP A 258 1.70 10.47 -4.92
CA ASP A 258 1.67 9.72 -6.18
C ASP A 258 0.25 9.27 -6.59
N ALA A 259 -0.67 9.17 -5.62
CA ALA A 259 -2.09 8.86 -5.83
C ALA A 259 -3.01 10.08 -5.71
N GLU A 260 -2.49 11.29 -5.51
CA GLU A 260 -3.29 12.48 -5.27
C GLU A 260 -3.19 13.52 -6.39
N GLY A 261 -4.35 14.00 -6.85
CA GLY A 261 -4.46 15.08 -7.84
C GLY A 261 -3.92 14.70 -9.23
N PRO A 262 -3.39 15.65 -10.00
CA PRO A 262 -2.81 15.37 -11.32
C PRO A 262 -1.59 14.46 -11.23
N LYS A 263 -1.34 13.65 -12.29
CA LYS A 263 -0.15 12.82 -12.40
C LYS A 263 1.11 13.66 -12.24
N LYS A 264 2.05 13.19 -11.40
CA LYS A 264 3.30 13.85 -11.09
C LYS A 264 4.48 13.08 -11.68
N ASN A 265 5.53 13.78 -12.05
CA ASN A 265 6.81 13.16 -12.37
C ASN A 265 7.65 12.92 -11.10
N ALA A 266 8.76 12.20 -11.24
CA ALA A 266 9.62 11.85 -10.12
C ALA A 266 10.14 13.08 -9.33
N ASP A 267 10.47 14.20 -9.99
CA ASP A 267 10.92 15.42 -9.31
C ASP A 267 9.84 16.00 -8.40
N GLN A 268 8.60 16.01 -8.89
CA GLN A 268 7.45 16.50 -8.13
C GLN A 268 7.12 15.58 -6.95
N LEU A 269 7.26 14.25 -7.09
CA LEU A 269 7.06 13.30 -5.99
C LEU A 269 8.12 13.48 -4.90
N VAL A 270 9.38 13.66 -5.27
CA VAL A 270 10.47 13.99 -4.32
C VAL A 270 10.15 15.30 -3.58
N GLN A 271 9.71 16.32 -4.30
CA GLN A 271 9.37 17.61 -3.67
C GLN A 271 8.16 17.47 -2.72
N CYS A 272 7.12 16.75 -3.13
CA CYS A 272 5.96 16.48 -2.27
C CYS A 272 6.37 15.71 -0.99
N THR A 273 7.28 14.74 -1.11
CA THR A 273 7.80 14.02 0.07
C THR A 273 8.51 14.97 1.02
N LYS A 274 9.42 15.83 0.50
CA LYS A 274 10.13 16.83 1.32
C LYS A 274 9.16 17.74 2.07
N GLU A 275 8.25 18.35 1.35
CA GLU A 275 7.23 19.24 1.93
C GLU A 275 6.38 18.53 2.99
N SER A 276 6.00 17.27 2.74
CA SER A 276 5.20 16.47 3.65
C SER A 276 5.94 16.15 4.94
N VAL A 277 7.22 15.78 4.86
CA VAL A 277 8.07 15.48 6.02
C VAL A 277 8.42 16.76 6.79
N GLU A 278 8.79 17.83 6.11
CA GLU A 278 9.10 19.14 6.73
C GLU A 278 7.90 19.73 7.48
N ALA A 279 6.68 19.51 6.96
CA ALA A 279 5.45 19.97 7.61
C ALA A 279 5.19 19.29 8.97
N LEU A 280 5.81 18.14 9.27
CA LEU A 280 5.73 17.47 10.57
C LEU A 280 6.55 18.21 11.65
N GLY A 281 7.47 19.06 11.24
CA GLY A 281 8.33 19.85 12.12
C GLY A 281 9.66 19.19 12.47
N PRO A 282 10.59 19.96 13.08
CA PRO A 282 11.98 19.52 13.29
C PRO A 282 12.14 18.35 14.28
N ASN A 283 11.16 18.17 15.15
CA ASN A 283 11.18 17.12 16.17
C ASN A 283 10.50 15.82 15.70
N ALA A 284 10.09 15.72 14.42
CA ALA A 284 9.47 14.51 13.88
C ALA A 284 10.45 13.33 13.96
N ASP A 285 10.12 12.37 14.81
CA ASP A 285 10.93 11.18 15.10
C ASP A 285 10.28 9.86 14.66
N SER A 286 9.04 9.91 14.17
CA SER A 286 8.30 8.75 13.68
C SER A 286 7.48 9.15 12.45
N VAL A 287 7.93 8.72 11.26
CA VAL A 287 7.33 9.06 9.97
C VAL A 287 6.87 7.79 9.27
N VAL A 288 5.57 7.68 9.01
CA VAL A 288 5.01 6.65 8.13
C VAL A 288 4.75 7.31 6.78
N LEU A 289 5.58 6.98 5.78
CA LEU A 289 5.53 7.55 4.44
C LEU A 289 4.71 6.66 3.51
N LEU A 290 3.59 7.18 3.00
CA LEU A 290 2.73 6.51 2.02
C LEU A 290 3.25 6.73 0.60
N MET A 291 3.42 5.64 -0.11
CA MET A 291 3.68 5.51 -1.54
C MET A 291 2.89 4.30 -2.08
N HIS A 292 2.94 4.07 -3.38
CA HIS A 292 2.30 2.92 -4.00
C HIS A 292 3.25 2.21 -4.98
N ASP A 293 3.18 0.88 -5.03
CA ASP A 293 3.94 0.05 -5.99
C ASP A 293 3.06 -0.66 -7.03
N THR A 294 1.79 -0.27 -7.10
CA THR A 294 0.81 -0.78 -8.07
C THR A 294 1.04 -0.25 -9.49
N TYR A 295 0.23 -0.69 -10.45
CA TYR A 295 0.30 -0.27 -11.85
C TYR A 295 0.20 1.26 -12.01
N GLY A 296 1.00 1.83 -12.94
CA GLY A 296 1.00 3.25 -13.26
C GLY A 296 1.77 4.13 -12.28
N LYS A 297 2.61 3.53 -11.42
CA LYS A 297 3.45 4.21 -10.42
C LYS A 297 4.94 4.21 -10.78
N GLU A 298 5.27 4.22 -12.06
CA GLU A 298 6.66 4.21 -12.55
C GLU A 298 7.45 5.43 -12.08
N GLU A 299 6.78 6.57 -11.87
CA GLU A 299 7.43 7.78 -11.36
C GLU A 299 7.79 7.66 -9.87
N THR A 300 7.03 6.89 -9.08
CA THR A 300 7.36 6.56 -7.69
C THR A 300 8.66 5.74 -7.63
N VAL A 301 8.81 4.74 -8.50
CA VAL A 301 10.06 3.96 -8.61
C VAL A 301 11.26 4.86 -8.93
N LYS A 302 11.10 5.80 -9.88
CA LYS A 302 12.17 6.76 -10.25
C LYS A 302 12.47 7.78 -9.15
N ALA A 303 11.48 8.15 -8.34
CA ALA A 303 11.65 9.10 -7.24
C ALA A 303 12.33 8.47 -6.01
N LEU A 304 12.09 7.17 -5.79
CA LEU A 304 12.47 6.45 -4.56
C LEU A 304 13.95 6.60 -4.15
N PRO A 305 14.95 6.52 -5.06
CA PRO A 305 16.35 6.74 -4.70
C PRO A 305 16.57 8.09 -3.99
N ARG A 306 16.06 9.17 -4.57
CA ARG A 306 16.22 10.52 -4.02
C ARG A 306 15.39 10.76 -2.76
N ILE A 307 14.27 10.08 -2.61
CA ILE A 307 13.47 10.07 -1.38
C ILE A 307 14.28 9.43 -0.25
N ILE A 308 14.90 8.28 -0.49
CA ILE A 308 15.77 7.60 0.49
C ILE A 308 16.95 8.49 0.87
N GLU A 309 17.67 9.04 -0.11
CA GLU A 309 18.82 9.93 0.12
C GLU A 309 18.44 11.17 0.94
N TYR A 310 17.28 11.78 0.64
CA TYR A 310 16.76 12.89 1.43
C TYR A 310 16.51 12.48 2.88
N LEU A 311 15.79 11.39 3.11
CA LEU A 311 15.46 10.92 4.45
C LEU A 311 16.72 10.54 5.26
N GLN A 312 17.71 9.92 4.62
CA GLN A 312 19.04 9.67 5.22
C GLN A 312 19.73 10.97 5.61
N SER A 313 19.68 12.00 4.74
CA SER A 313 20.27 13.32 5.04
C SER A 313 19.61 14.04 6.21
N GLN A 314 18.33 13.71 6.51
CA GLN A 314 17.60 14.22 7.67
C GLN A 314 17.83 13.39 8.94
N GLY A 315 18.69 12.35 8.88
CA GLY A 315 19.05 11.50 10.01
C GLY A 315 18.01 10.42 10.35
N TYR A 316 17.13 10.05 9.42
CA TYR A 316 16.19 8.96 9.66
C TYR A 316 16.84 7.58 9.47
N GLU A 317 16.58 6.68 10.43
CA GLU A 317 16.76 5.24 10.28
C GLU A 317 15.52 4.64 9.60
N PHE A 318 15.72 3.59 8.78
CA PHE A 318 14.63 2.92 8.07
C PHE A 318 14.26 1.65 8.82
N ARG A 319 12.96 1.48 9.13
CA ARG A 319 12.44 0.31 9.81
C ARG A 319 11.17 -0.21 9.16
N THR A 320 10.84 -1.46 9.44
CA THR A 320 9.59 -2.10 9.06
C THR A 320 8.59 -2.05 10.21
N ILE A 321 7.32 -2.36 9.91
CA ILE A 321 6.22 -2.41 10.88
C ILE A 321 5.72 -3.86 10.93
N LYS A 322 5.79 -4.51 12.08
CA LYS A 322 5.34 -5.91 12.26
C LYS A 322 4.47 -6.13 13.50
#